data_9fd7b879af5dec1339faac82f5de438d
#
_entry.id   9fd7b879af5dec1339faac82f5de438d
#
_cell.length_a   1.000
_cell.length_b   1.000
_cell.length_c   1.000
_cell.angle_alpha   90.00
_cell.angle_beta   90.00
_cell.angle_gamma   90.00
#
_symmetry.space_group_name_H-M   'P 1'
#
loop_
_entity.id
_entity.type
_entity.pdbx_description
1 polymer ?
#
loop_
_entity_poly.entity_id
_entity_poly.type
_entity_poly.pdbx_seq_one_letter_code
_entity_poly.pdbx_strand_id
1 'polypeptide(L)'
;SVIIIGYDHRFGKGRTGDYHLLEQYGRELGFEVKEISEEMLNQVVISSTRIREALLNNDIDTANHFLGYPYFFEGLVVEGNKIGRTIGFPTANMHISSEEKLIPANGVYAVSISMDDELFTGMMNIGVRPTVDGKKRVIEVNIFDFNRDIYGKKLVIRLEKFLRGEVKFNGLDELK
;
A
#
# COMPACT_ATOMS: atom_id res chain seq x y z
N SER A 1 7.74 28.72 -12.26
CA SER A 1 7.08 27.60 -11.53
C SER A 1 5.59 27.60 -11.82
N VAL A 2 4.95 26.40 -11.73
CA VAL A 2 3.51 26.22 -11.97
C VAL A 2 2.90 25.59 -10.73
N ILE A 3 1.75 26.10 -10.29
CA ILE A 3 0.93 25.51 -9.24
C ILE A 3 -0.35 25.01 -9.90
N ILE A 4 -0.71 23.74 -9.63
CA ILE A 4 -1.94 23.12 -10.14
C ILE A 4 -2.84 22.83 -8.95
N ILE A 5 -4.11 23.30 -9.00
CA ILE A 5 -5.09 23.08 -7.93
C ILE A 5 -6.43 22.60 -8.50
N GLY A 6 -7.23 21.89 -7.72
CA GLY A 6 -8.60 21.55 -8.09
C GLY A 6 -9.56 22.74 -7.90
N TYR A 7 -10.67 22.75 -8.61
CA TYR A 7 -11.68 23.82 -8.57
C TYR A 7 -12.26 24.08 -7.16
N ASP A 8 -12.32 23.05 -6.33
CA ASP A 8 -12.85 23.12 -4.96
C ASP A 8 -11.77 23.36 -3.90
N HIS A 9 -10.51 23.51 -4.31
CA HIS A 9 -9.39 23.69 -3.40
C HIS A 9 -9.50 25.02 -2.65
N ARG A 10 -9.36 24.95 -1.32
CA ARG A 10 -9.35 26.11 -0.43
C ARG A 10 -8.12 26.03 0.48
N PHE A 11 -7.45 27.17 0.68
CA PHE A 11 -6.22 27.24 1.47
C PHE A 11 -6.23 28.45 2.44
N GLY A 12 -5.20 28.55 3.25
CA GLY A 12 -5.04 29.62 4.24
C GLY A 12 -5.91 29.49 5.48
N LYS A 13 -5.79 30.47 6.38
CA LYS A 13 -6.53 30.49 7.64
C LYS A 13 -8.03 30.59 7.37
N GLY A 14 -8.80 29.67 7.92
CA GLY A 14 -10.26 29.62 7.72
C GLY A 14 -10.69 29.21 6.31
N ARG A 15 -9.79 28.64 5.48
CA ARG A 15 -10.08 28.24 4.10
C ARG A 15 -10.57 29.38 3.20
N THR A 16 -10.12 30.62 3.46
CA THR A 16 -10.56 31.81 2.72
C THR A 16 -9.88 31.97 1.37
N GLY A 17 -8.73 31.33 1.15
CA GLY A 17 -8.03 31.34 -0.13
C GLY A 17 -8.66 30.39 -1.15
N ASP A 18 -8.79 30.86 -2.39
CA ASP A 18 -9.31 30.12 -3.53
C ASP A 18 -8.43 30.30 -4.78
N TYR A 19 -8.87 29.72 -5.91
CA TYR A 19 -8.17 29.84 -7.18
C TYR A 19 -7.87 31.31 -7.56
N HIS A 20 -8.86 32.21 -7.42
CA HIS A 20 -8.69 33.61 -7.83
C HIS A 20 -7.64 34.35 -6.99
N LEU A 21 -7.62 34.10 -5.69
CA LEU A 21 -6.60 34.69 -4.81
C LEU A 21 -5.21 34.13 -5.15
N LEU A 22 -5.11 32.81 -5.47
CA LEU A 22 -3.85 32.21 -5.85
C LEU A 22 -3.36 32.72 -7.22
N GLU A 23 -4.27 32.93 -8.16
CA GLU A 23 -3.97 33.52 -9.47
C GLU A 23 -3.45 34.96 -9.34
N GLN A 24 -4.04 35.78 -8.44
CA GLN A 24 -3.55 37.11 -8.14
C GLN A 24 -2.11 37.06 -7.60
N TYR A 25 -1.83 36.19 -6.62
CA TYR A 25 -0.47 36.01 -6.13
C TYR A 25 0.49 35.48 -7.21
N GLY A 26 -0.01 34.64 -8.13
CA GLY A 26 0.78 34.16 -9.27
C GLY A 26 1.29 35.31 -10.15
N ARG A 27 0.42 36.31 -10.42
CA ARG A 27 0.79 37.52 -11.19
C ARG A 27 1.79 38.39 -10.42
N GLU A 28 1.61 38.55 -9.11
CA GLU A 28 2.49 39.37 -8.27
C GLU A 28 3.86 38.71 -8.02
N LEU A 29 3.91 37.37 -7.84
CA LEU A 29 5.10 36.66 -7.45
C LEU A 29 5.76 35.85 -8.59
N GLY A 30 5.23 35.94 -9.81
CA GLY A 30 5.85 35.37 -11.01
C GLY A 30 5.71 33.83 -11.12
N PHE A 31 4.58 33.25 -10.73
CA PHE A 31 4.26 31.86 -10.97
C PHE A 31 2.91 31.70 -11.70
N GLU A 32 2.77 30.65 -12.47
CA GLU A 32 1.55 30.26 -13.18
C GLU A 32 0.64 29.43 -12.27
N VAL A 33 -0.67 29.66 -12.32
CA VAL A 33 -1.67 28.83 -11.64
C VAL A 33 -2.56 28.18 -12.69
N LYS A 34 -2.76 26.85 -12.55
CA LYS A 34 -3.67 26.07 -13.40
C LYS A 34 -4.75 25.44 -12.54
N GLU A 35 -5.99 25.63 -12.95
CA GLU A 35 -7.14 24.98 -12.32
C GLU A 35 -7.52 23.68 -13.07
N ILE A 36 -7.78 22.62 -12.29
CA ILE A 36 -8.42 21.42 -12.81
C ILE A 36 -9.93 21.63 -12.66
N SER A 37 -10.64 21.71 -13.78
CA SER A 37 -12.09 21.94 -13.80
C SER A 37 -12.89 20.81 -13.14
N GLU A 38 -14.09 21.13 -12.67
CA GLU A 38 -15.04 20.17 -12.08
C GLU A 38 -15.34 19.00 -13.04
N GLU A 39 -15.46 19.26 -14.34
CA GLU A 39 -15.69 18.22 -15.36
C GLU A 39 -14.53 17.23 -15.44
N MET A 40 -13.28 17.68 -15.35
CA MET A 40 -12.12 16.80 -15.32
C MET A 40 -12.03 16.01 -14.03
N LEU A 41 -12.41 16.60 -12.89
CA LEU A 41 -12.46 15.92 -11.61
C LEU A 41 -13.63 14.93 -11.53
N ASN A 42 -14.77 15.23 -12.14
CA ASN A 42 -15.95 14.34 -12.14
C ASN A 42 -15.82 13.15 -13.08
N GLN A 43 -15.02 13.24 -14.13
CA GLN A 43 -14.73 12.09 -15.01
C GLN A 43 -13.79 11.07 -14.35
N VAL A 44 -12.92 11.51 -13.43
CA VAL A 44 -12.06 10.62 -12.65
C VAL A 44 -11.90 11.21 -11.24
N VAL A 45 -12.88 11.05 -10.37
CA VAL A 45 -12.74 11.48 -8.96
C VAL A 45 -11.74 10.57 -8.25
N ILE A 46 -10.46 10.79 -8.53
CA ILE A 46 -9.37 10.22 -7.77
C ILE A 46 -9.29 11.00 -6.45
N SER A 47 -9.63 10.35 -5.35
CA SER A 47 -9.49 10.91 -4.02
C SER A 47 -8.76 9.94 -3.09
N SER A 48 -8.07 10.48 -2.10
CA SER A 48 -7.44 9.65 -1.06
C SER A 48 -8.44 8.72 -0.38
N THR A 49 -9.71 9.14 -0.26
CA THR A 49 -10.79 8.31 0.31
C THR A 49 -11.05 7.10 -0.57
N ARG A 50 -11.23 7.27 -1.86
CA ARG A 50 -11.47 6.15 -2.81
C ARG A 50 -10.30 5.17 -2.87
N ILE A 51 -9.06 5.69 -2.85
CA ILE A 51 -7.86 4.83 -2.81
C ILE A 51 -7.85 4.00 -1.54
N ARG A 52 -8.14 4.61 -0.37
CA ARG A 52 -8.23 3.87 0.90
C ARG A 52 -9.33 2.81 0.89
N GLU A 53 -10.51 3.16 0.39
CA GLU A 53 -11.63 2.22 0.24
C GLU A 53 -11.27 1.05 -0.67
N ALA A 54 -10.65 1.30 -1.82
CA ALA A 54 -10.18 0.26 -2.72
C ALA A 54 -9.19 -0.70 -2.02
N LEU A 55 -8.18 -0.17 -1.32
CA LEU A 55 -7.21 -0.98 -0.56
C LEU A 55 -7.87 -1.81 0.55
N LEU A 56 -8.86 -1.24 1.25
CA LEU A 56 -9.59 -1.93 2.33
C LEU A 56 -10.61 -2.96 1.80
N ASN A 57 -10.99 -2.87 0.54
CA ASN A 57 -11.89 -3.80 -0.14
C ASN A 57 -11.15 -4.79 -1.06
N ASN A 58 -9.81 -4.87 -0.98
CA ASN A 58 -8.97 -5.74 -1.82
C ASN A 58 -8.99 -5.41 -3.33
N ASP A 59 -9.50 -4.24 -3.70
CA ASP A 59 -9.50 -3.77 -5.08
C ASP A 59 -8.18 -3.07 -5.40
N ILE A 60 -7.12 -3.88 -5.54
CA ILE A 60 -5.76 -3.41 -5.76
C ILE A 60 -5.63 -2.78 -7.16
N ASP A 61 -6.34 -3.32 -8.14
CA ASP A 61 -6.32 -2.83 -9.52
C ASP A 61 -6.83 -1.37 -9.57
N THR A 62 -7.96 -1.07 -8.94
CA THR A 62 -8.49 0.30 -8.83
C THR A 62 -7.56 1.22 -8.03
N ALA A 63 -7.03 0.73 -6.90
CA ALA A 63 -6.11 1.53 -6.08
C ALA A 63 -4.85 1.93 -6.87
N ASN A 64 -4.23 0.97 -7.56
CA ASN A 64 -3.04 1.20 -8.38
C ASN A 64 -3.34 2.11 -9.58
N HIS A 65 -4.49 1.92 -10.24
CA HIS A 65 -4.94 2.79 -11.32
C HIS A 65 -5.07 4.25 -10.86
N PHE A 66 -5.71 4.49 -9.71
CA PHE A 66 -5.86 5.83 -9.15
C PHE A 66 -4.55 6.44 -8.67
N LEU A 67 -3.62 5.63 -8.15
CA LEU A 67 -2.30 6.10 -7.75
C LEU A 67 -1.38 6.38 -8.94
N GLY A 68 -1.56 5.68 -10.06
CA GLY A 68 -0.63 5.68 -11.19
C GLY A 68 0.64 4.84 -10.96
N TYR A 69 0.70 4.10 -9.85
CA TYR A 69 1.78 3.17 -9.50
C TYR A 69 1.27 2.09 -8.52
N PRO A 70 1.93 0.92 -8.43
CA PRO A 70 1.58 -0.10 -7.46
C PRO A 70 1.68 0.42 -6.03
N TYR A 71 0.60 0.27 -5.24
CA TYR A 71 0.63 0.62 -3.83
C TYR A 71 1.73 -0.15 -3.11
N PHE A 72 2.51 0.53 -2.29
CA PHE A 72 3.64 -0.08 -1.61
C PHE A 72 3.74 0.31 -0.15
N PHE A 73 4.39 -0.52 0.62
CA PHE A 73 4.85 -0.25 1.98
C PHE A 73 6.17 -0.98 2.26
N GLU A 74 6.82 -0.59 3.32
CA GLU A 74 8.09 -1.14 3.73
C GLU A 74 8.00 -1.69 5.15
N GLY A 75 8.84 -2.67 5.45
CA GLY A 75 8.94 -3.24 6.78
C GLY A 75 10.23 -4.02 6.97
N LEU A 76 10.52 -4.34 8.22
CA LEU A 76 11.65 -5.17 8.61
C LEU A 76 11.24 -6.64 8.67
N VAL A 77 12.11 -7.51 8.19
CA VAL A 77 11.94 -8.95 8.36
C VAL A 77 12.26 -9.32 9.81
N VAL A 78 11.29 -9.90 10.49
CA VAL A 78 11.39 -10.32 11.88
C VAL A 78 11.23 -11.83 12.01
N GLU A 79 11.67 -12.38 13.12
CA GLU A 79 11.44 -13.80 13.42
C GLU A 79 9.94 -14.10 13.56
N GLY A 80 9.53 -15.24 12.98
CA GLY A 80 8.18 -15.78 13.07
C GLY A 80 8.22 -17.24 13.52
N ASN A 81 7.07 -17.94 13.44
CA ASN A 81 6.94 -19.33 13.91
C ASN A 81 7.63 -20.37 13.00
N LYS A 82 8.23 -19.96 11.88
CA LYS A 82 9.02 -20.79 10.94
C LYS A 82 8.27 -22.01 10.37
N ILE A 83 6.92 -22.06 10.45
CA ILE A 83 6.09 -23.17 10.00
C ILE A 83 6.23 -23.40 8.49
N GLY A 84 6.23 -22.31 7.69
CA GLY A 84 6.39 -22.38 6.23
C GLY A 84 7.68 -23.09 5.80
N ARG A 85 8.77 -22.93 6.56
CA ARG A 85 10.05 -23.62 6.28
C ARG A 85 9.92 -25.15 6.37
N THR A 86 9.08 -25.67 7.27
CA THR A 86 8.91 -27.12 7.46
C THR A 86 8.13 -27.78 6.34
N ILE A 87 7.36 -27.02 5.58
CA ILE A 87 6.53 -27.50 4.46
C ILE A 87 7.08 -27.08 3.08
N GLY A 88 8.32 -26.54 3.03
CA GLY A 88 8.98 -26.15 1.78
C GLY A 88 8.59 -24.77 1.23
N PHE A 89 7.79 -24.00 1.97
CA PHE A 89 7.39 -22.63 1.59
C PHE A 89 7.84 -21.62 2.65
N PRO A 90 9.14 -21.29 2.72
CA PRO A 90 9.63 -20.34 3.71
C PRO A 90 8.99 -18.97 3.51
N THR A 91 8.51 -18.38 4.60
CA THR A 91 7.92 -17.04 4.61
C THR A 91 8.72 -16.10 5.51
N ALA A 92 8.92 -14.87 5.05
CA ALA A 92 9.44 -13.77 5.83
C ALA A 92 8.28 -13.08 6.57
N ASN A 93 8.36 -12.98 7.89
CA ASN A 93 7.40 -12.20 8.67
C ASN A 93 7.83 -10.74 8.66
N MET A 94 6.91 -9.84 8.37
CA MET A 94 7.20 -8.41 8.29
C MET A 94 6.64 -7.65 9.47
N HIS A 95 7.45 -6.75 10.01
CA HIS A 95 7.05 -5.74 10.97
C HIS A 95 7.01 -4.37 10.29
N ILE A 96 5.84 -3.73 10.30
CA ILE A 96 5.64 -2.37 9.77
C ILE A 96 5.74 -1.40 10.93
N SER A 97 6.75 -0.55 10.91
CA SER A 97 7.02 0.39 12.02
C SER A 97 6.12 1.62 12.00
N SER A 98 5.55 1.98 10.85
CA SER A 98 4.66 3.14 10.73
C SER A 98 3.22 2.74 11.03
N GLU A 99 2.68 3.23 12.13
CA GLU A 99 1.26 3.04 12.49
C GLU A 99 0.29 3.76 11.54
N GLU A 100 0.76 4.82 10.88
CA GLU A 100 -0.03 5.60 9.92
C GLU A 100 -0.13 4.93 8.54
N LYS A 101 0.75 3.96 8.26
CA LYS A 101 0.75 3.30 6.96
C LYS A 101 -0.46 2.38 6.82
N LEU A 102 -1.30 2.67 5.85
CA LEU A 102 -2.47 1.85 5.56
C LEU A 102 -2.01 0.47 5.07
N ILE A 103 -2.40 -0.57 5.79
CA ILE A 103 -2.20 -1.95 5.36
C ILE A 103 -3.52 -2.43 4.74
N PRO A 104 -3.51 -2.98 3.52
CA PRO A 104 -4.71 -3.47 2.82
C PRO A 104 -5.47 -4.53 3.62
N ALA A 105 -6.69 -4.86 3.23
CA ALA A 105 -7.49 -5.86 3.91
C ALA A 105 -6.79 -7.24 3.95
N ASN A 106 -7.32 -8.16 4.74
CA ASN A 106 -6.76 -9.51 4.83
C ASN A 106 -6.93 -10.27 3.52
N GLY A 107 -5.93 -11.07 3.17
CA GLY A 107 -5.93 -11.89 1.96
C GLY A 107 -4.54 -12.19 1.43
N VAL A 108 -4.50 -12.83 0.29
CA VAL A 108 -3.29 -13.21 -0.43
C VAL A 108 -3.12 -12.34 -1.66
N TYR A 109 -1.92 -11.82 -1.84
CA TYR A 109 -1.57 -10.85 -2.89
C TYR A 109 -0.36 -11.34 -3.68
N ALA A 110 -0.37 -11.11 -4.99
CA ALA A 110 0.85 -11.11 -5.79
C ALA A 110 1.61 -9.82 -5.52
N VAL A 111 2.91 -9.93 -5.32
CA VAL A 111 3.77 -8.79 -4.95
C VAL A 111 5.09 -8.79 -5.71
N SER A 112 5.62 -7.60 -5.97
CA SER A 112 7.03 -7.39 -6.26
C SER A 112 7.74 -6.86 -5.00
N ILE A 113 8.96 -7.30 -4.81
CA ILE A 113 9.73 -7.08 -3.59
C ILE A 113 11.07 -6.47 -3.97
N SER A 114 11.42 -5.34 -3.34
CA SER A 114 12.77 -4.77 -3.46
C SER A 114 13.52 -4.97 -2.14
N MET A 115 14.76 -5.43 -2.25
CA MET A 115 15.68 -5.59 -1.13
C MET A 115 17.12 -5.40 -1.62
N ASP A 116 17.89 -4.53 -0.97
CA ASP A 116 19.31 -4.25 -1.29
C ASP A 116 19.54 -4.03 -2.81
N ASP A 117 18.68 -3.22 -3.48
CA ASP A 117 18.69 -2.91 -4.92
C ASP A 117 18.36 -4.09 -5.86
N GLU A 118 18.02 -5.26 -5.33
CA GLU A 118 17.54 -6.40 -6.08
C GLU A 118 15.99 -6.42 -6.11
N LEU A 119 15.43 -6.97 -7.21
CA LEU A 119 13.99 -7.14 -7.40
C LEU A 119 13.61 -8.61 -7.41
N PHE A 120 12.57 -8.95 -6.67
CA PHE A 120 12.02 -10.30 -6.58
C PHE A 120 10.52 -10.27 -6.80
N THR A 121 9.96 -11.42 -7.08
CA THR A 121 8.51 -11.65 -7.09
C THR A 121 8.11 -12.60 -5.98
N GLY A 122 6.86 -12.54 -5.54
CA GLY A 122 6.40 -13.41 -4.48
C GLY A 122 4.90 -13.32 -4.23
N MET A 123 4.48 -14.03 -3.20
CA MET A 123 3.13 -13.91 -2.63
C MET A 123 3.22 -13.37 -1.21
N MET A 124 2.26 -12.52 -0.86
CA MET A 124 2.13 -11.99 0.48
C MET A 124 0.78 -12.38 1.05
N ASN A 125 0.78 -12.84 2.29
CA ASN A 125 -0.44 -13.07 3.06
C ASN A 125 -0.55 -11.99 4.16
N ILE A 126 -1.69 -11.31 4.19
CA ILE A 126 -2.11 -10.46 5.31
C ILE A 126 -3.22 -11.19 6.03
N GLY A 127 -3.00 -11.56 7.28
CA GLY A 127 -3.95 -12.34 8.04
C GLY A 127 -4.01 -11.96 9.51
N VAL A 128 -4.85 -12.63 10.26
CA VAL A 128 -5.01 -12.45 11.70
C VAL A 128 -4.67 -13.74 12.43
N ARG A 129 -3.70 -13.65 13.33
CA ARG A 129 -3.32 -14.78 14.18
C ARG A 129 -3.86 -14.57 15.61
N PRO A 130 -4.52 -15.59 16.21
CA PRO A 130 -4.86 -15.56 17.62
C PRO A 130 -3.58 -15.47 18.48
N THR A 131 -3.59 -14.66 19.52
CA THR A 131 -2.56 -14.54 20.54
C THR A 131 -3.19 -14.69 21.92
N VAL A 132 -2.38 -14.82 22.96
CA VAL A 132 -2.86 -14.90 24.36
C VAL A 132 -3.63 -13.63 24.73
N ASP A 133 -3.20 -12.47 24.20
CA ASP A 133 -3.78 -11.15 24.51
C ASP A 133 -4.81 -10.69 23.45
N GLY A 134 -5.24 -11.56 22.53
CA GLY A 134 -6.24 -11.20 21.51
C GLY A 134 -5.89 -11.66 20.10
N LYS A 135 -6.01 -10.76 19.12
CA LYS A 135 -5.73 -11.03 17.72
C LYS A 135 -4.64 -10.09 17.21
N LYS A 136 -3.56 -10.65 16.68
CA LYS A 136 -2.48 -9.88 16.03
C LYS A 136 -2.57 -10.02 14.52
N ARG A 137 -2.55 -8.88 13.81
CA ARG A 137 -2.41 -8.88 12.37
C ARG A 137 -0.97 -9.25 12.01
N VAL A 138 -0.79 -10.16 11.06
CA VAL A 138 0.50 -10.64 10.59
C VAL A 138 0.61 -10.46 9.08
N ILE A 139 1.82 -10.16 8.63
CA ILE A 139 2.16 -10.02 7.22
C ILE A 139 3.30 -11.00 6.96
N GLU A 140 3.05 -11.96 6.08
CA GLU A 140 3.99 -13.01 5.72
C GLU A 140 4.23 -12.97 4.20
N VAL A 141 5.50 -12.95 3.80
CA VAL A 141 5.90 -12.88 2.39
C VAL A 141 6.69 -14.12 2.01
N ASN A 142 6.21 -14.86 1.03
CA ASN A 142 6.96 -15.92 0.36
C ASN A 142 7.61 -15.32 -0.88
N ILE A 143 8.94 -15.28 -0.92
CA ILE A 143 9.74 -14.80 -2.06
C ILE A 143 10.05 -16.01 -2.92
N PHE A 144 9.73 -15.94 -4.21
CA PHE A 144 9.94 -17.05 -5.14
C PHE A 144 11.42 -17.24 -5.45
N ASP A 145 11.84 -18.49 -5.64
CA ASP A 145 13.20 -18.89 -5.99
C ASP A 145 14.27 -18.27 -5.06
N PHE A 146 13.96 -18.16 -3.77
CA PHE A 146 14.77 -17.44 -2.81
C PHE A 146 15.18 -18.32 -1.63
N ASN A 147 16.48 -18.38 -1.34
CA ASN A 147 17.05 -19.19 -0.26
C ASN A 147 18.19 -18.46 0.47
N ARG A 148 17.93 -17.24 0.94
CA ARG A 148 18.90 -16.46 1.73
C ARG A 148 18.31 -16.14 3.11
N ASP A 149 19.18 -15.95 4.11
CA ASP A 149 18.77 -15.38 5.39
C ASP A 149 18.64 -13.86 5.25
N ILE A 150 17.48 -13.34 5.62
CA ILE A 150 17.12 -11.93 5.46
C ILE A 150 16.55 -11.31 6.75
N TYR A 151 16.74 -11.94 7.90
CA TYR A 151 16.32 -11.33 9.17
C TYR A 151 16.99 -9.98 9.38
N GLY A 152 16.20 -9.00 9.85
CA GLY A 152 16.64 -7.62 10.02
C GLY A 152 16.78 -6.80 8.73
N LYS A 153 16.59 -7.42 7.57
CA LYS A 153 16.57 -6.68 6.29
C LYS A 153 15.27 -5.92 6.12
N LYS A 154 15.35 -4.79 5.45
CA LYS A 154 14.21 -3.97 5.04
C LYS A 154 13.73 -4.43 3.66
N LEU A 155 12.46 -4.74 3.56
CA LEU A 155 11.79 -5.04 2.28
C LEU A 155 10.85 -3.90 1.92
N VAL A 156 10.81 -3.56 0.64
CA VAL A 156 9.75 -2.73 0.04
C VAL A 156 8.84 -3.66 -0.75
N ILE A 157 7.58 -3.74 -0.35
CA ILE A 157 6.57 -4.60 -0.97
C ILE A 157 5.65 -3.74 -1.82
N ARG A 158 5.53 -4.06 -3.10
CA ARG A 158 4.55 -3.47 -4.02
C ARG A 158 3.46 -4.47 -4.31
N LEU A 159 2.20 -4.04 -4.16
CA LEU A 159 1.03 -4.87 -4.43
C LEU A 159 0.71 -4.83 -5.93
N GLU A 160 0.83 -5.98 -6.56
CA GLU A 160 0.51 -6.12 -7.98
C GLU A 160 -0.95 -6.52 -8.18
N LYS A 161 -1.43 -7.51 -7.40
CA LYS A 161 -2.80 -8.00 -7.52
C LYS A 161 -3.30 -8.68 -6.26
N PHE A 162 -4.60 -8.57 -5.98
CA PHE A 162 -5.29 -9.43 -5.02
C PHE A 162 -5.58 -10.79 -5.67
N LEU A 163 -5.24 -11.87 -4.99
CA LEU A 163 -5.42 -13.23 -5.51
C LEU A 163 -6.66 -13.91 -4.91
N ARG A 164 -6.79 -13.87 -3.58
CA ARG A 164 -7.92 -14.49 -2.86
C ARG A 164 -8.00 -14.02 -1.42
N GLY A 165 -9.13 -14.25 -0.80
CA GLY A 165 -9.30 -14.09 0.65
C GLY A 165 -8.45 -15.07 1.46
N GLU A 166 -8.37 -14.82 2.76
CA GLU A 166 -7.72 -15.70 3.72
C GLU A 166 -8.51 -17.01 3.83
N VAL A 167 -7.83 -18.15 3.73
CA VAL A 167 -8.40 -19.48 3.92
C VAL A 167 -7.82 -20.07 5.21
N LYS A 168 -8.69 -20.57 6.08
CA LYS A 168 -8.28 -21.34 7.25
C LYS A 168 -8.09 -22.79 6.85
N PHE A 169 -6.92 -23.34 7.09
CA PHE A 169 -6.62 -24.75 6.91
C PHE A 169 -6.71 -25.47 8.26
N ASN A 170 -7.34 -26.64 8.29
CA ASN A 170 -7.49 -27.44 9.50
C ASN A 170 -6.26 -28.29 9.82
N GLY A 171 -5.24 -28.25 8.97
CA GLY A 171 -3.99 -28.99 9.17
C GLY A 171 -2.95 -28.68 8.09
N LEU A 172 -1.73 -29.20 8.30
CA LEU A 172 -0.61 -29.01 7.37
C LEU A 172 -0.82 -29.65 6.00
N ASP A 173 -1.66 -30.71 5.94
CA ASP A 173 -1.92 -31.42 4.68
C ASP A 173 -2.86 -30.65 3.75
N GLU A 174 -3.75 -29.82 4.30
CA GLU A 174 -4.58 -28.90 3.52
C GLU A 174 -3.81 -27.64 3.05
N LEU A 175 -2.67 -27.36 3.67
CA LEU A 175 -1.82 -26.22 3.34
C LEU A 175 -0.85 -26.51 2.19
N LYS A 176 -0.60 -27.77 1.87
CA LYS A 176 0.23 -28.24 0.74
C LYS A 176 -0.54 -28.24 -0.56
#